data_944ee7add8775cd1e1af5916997224b9
#
_entry.id   944ee7add8775cd1e1af5916997224b9
#
_cell.length_a   1.000
_cell.length_b   1.000
_cell.length_c   1.000
_cell.angle_alpha   90.00
_cell.angle_beta   90.00
_cell.angle_gamma   90.00
#
_symmetry.space_group_name_H-M   'P 1'
#
loop_
_entity.id
_entity.type
_entity.pdbx_description
1 polymer ?
#
loop_
_entity_poly.entity_id
_entity_poly.type
_entity_poly.pdbx_seq_one_letter_code
_entity_poly.pdbx_strand_id
1 'polypeptide(L)'
;VQTGMLIIQDVDADRTDLEEWLEIQGFPILDVIPDDALLIRVPTNPHQLDAAISSIASNEGIRWFGSQHPGWRLSPHLPTTGTLDVNIIPAPDLQDIEIHQLESSIYLLGAENVHCDSWLCQVEGIHSNELIDLVTSGSILFIEPSPKLILENIYARTVSNIDNVLSNHNPSLTGQGQVVAVSDSGLDQDHGDFNGRIRAVYNQYGPDNSAADMHSGHGTHVSATLLGDGSGDSSARGMAPNATFHFYQLEYDQTGALARYGSLFDMFRHSWQQNARIQTNSWGSENLGGQYNSDSRSADSFSDQYGDFLVLFAAGNEGASGSGTISPPSTAKNVLTIGASTSGRPGTAAAGQVPTFSSIGPTSDGRIKPDLVSPGVQICSARAQEAQYPMGSS
;
A
#
# COMPACT_ATOMS: atom_id res chain seq x y z
N VAL A 1 -22.91 -15.40 27.54
CA VAL A 1 -22.25 -14.30 26.79
C VAL A 1 -21.26 -13.60 27.71
N GLN A 2 -20.13 -14.26 27.95
CA GLN A 2 -19.17 -13.84 28.97
C GLN A 2 -18.42 -12.55 28.53
N THR A 3 -18.24 -12.35 27.22
CA THR A 3 -17.51 -11.22 26.64
C THR A 3 -18.40 -10.03 26.26
N GLY A 4 -19.74 -10.14 26.45
CA GLY A 4 -20.67 -9.13 25.94
C GLY A 4 -20.75 -9.07 24.40
N MET A 5 -20.26 -10.06 23.68
CA MET A 5 -20.31 -10.11 22.22
C MET A 5 -21.19 -11.26 21.74
N LEU A 6 -22.07 -10.94 20.81
CA LEU A 6 -23.04 -11.87 20.24
C LEU A 6 -23.02 -11.76 18.72
N ILE A 7 -23.01 -12.88 18.04
CA ILE A 7 -23.22 -12.94 16.60
C ILE A 7 -24.73 -13.06 16.36
N ILE A 8 -25.23 -12.25 15.45
CA ILE A 8 -26.61 -12.34 14.94
C ILE A 8 -26.57 -12.48 13.42
N GLN A 9 -27.51 -13.22 12.87
CA GLN A 9 -27.58 -13.47 11.43
C GLN A 9 -28.96 -13.05 10.93
N ASP A 10 -28.97 -12.23 9.89
CA ASP A 10 -30.19 -11.73 9.25
C ASP A 10 -30.91 -12.84 8.47
N VAL A 11 -32.22 -12.68 8.30
CA VAL A 11 -33.05 -13.50 7.42
C VAL A 11 -32.78 -13.12 5.96
N ASP A 12 -32.57 -11.83 5.69
CA ASP A 12 -32.36 -11.25 4.37
C ASP A 12 -30.91 -10.81 4.17
N ALA A 13 -30.44 -10.83 2.91
CA ALA A 13 -29.11 -10.35 2.55
C ALA A 13 -28.97 -8.81 2.65
N ASP A 14 -30.08 -8.07 2.65
CA ASP A 14 -30.12 -6.62 2.88
C ASP A 14 -30.32 -6.35 4.38
N ARG A 15 -29.23 -6.09 5.07
CA ARG A 15 -29.18 -5.90 6.53
C ARG A 15 -29.69 -4.54 7.01
N THR A 16 -30.17 -3.69 6.14
CA THR A 16 -30.52 -2.28 6.47
C THR A 16 -31.55 -2.20 7.60
N ASP A 17 -32.60 -3.01 7.54
CA ASP A 17 -33.66 -3.03 8.56
C ASP A 17 -33.14 -3.55 9.92
N LEU A 18 -32.26 -4.53 9.91
CA LEU A 18 -31.64 -5.08 11.11
C LEU A 18 -30.66 -4.09 11.75
N GLU A 19 -29.84 -3.40 10.95
CA GLU A 19 -28.90 -2.40 11.42
C GLU A 19 -29.64 -1.22 12.07
N GLU A 20 -30.72 -0.72 11.44
CA GLU A 20 -31.57 0.33 12.00
C GLU A 20 -32.24 -0.12 13.32
N TRP A 21 -32.73 -1.34 13.38
CA TRP A 21 -33.32 -1.90 14.60
C TRP A 21 -32.29 -2.00 15.73
N LEU A 22 -31.04 -2.45 15.44
CA LEU A 22 -29.95 -2.54 16.42
C LEU A 22 -29.59 -1.17 16.99
N GLU A 23 -29.51 -0.14 16.13
CA GLU A 23 -29.26 1.23 16.55
C GLU A 23 -30.35 1.74 17.51
N ILE A 24 -31.63 1.51 17.17
CA ILE A 24 -32.78 1.87 18.02
C ILE A 24 -32.73 1.14 19.38
N GLN A 25 -32.32 -0.12 19.40
CA GLN A 25 -32.19 -0.89 20.65
C GLN A 25 -30.92 -0.53 21.44
N GLY A 26 -30.00 0.23 20.88
CA GLY A 26 -28.74 0.60 21.50
C GLY A 26 -27.74 -0.56 21.57
N PHE A 27 -27.74 -1.46 20.59
CA PHE A 27 -26.76 -2.53 20.45
C PHE A 27 -25.69 -2.15 19.43
N PRO A 28 -24.49 -1.71 19.87
CA PRO A 28 -23.41 -1.35 18.95
C PRO A 28 -23.03 -2.53 18.04
N ILE A 29 -22.89 -2.24 16.74
CA ILE A 29 -22.33 -3.18 15.78
C ILE A 29 -20.81 -3.07 15.89
N LEU A 30 -20.14 -4.18 16.16
CA LEU A 30 -18.70 -4.27 16.36
C LEU A 30 -17.98 -4.70 15.07
N ASP A 31 -18.61 -5.56 14.27
CA ASP A 31 -18.02 -6.06 13.04
C ASP A 31 -19.09 -6.69 12.13
N VAL A 32 -18.74 -6.81 10.84
CA VAL A 32 -19.53 -7.49 9.83
C VAL A 32 -18.91 -8.85 9.56
N ILE A 33 -19.71 -9.90 9.74
CA ILE A 33 -19.26 -11.28 9.53
C ILE A 33 -19.88 -11.81 8.22
N PRO A 34 -19.18 -12.66 7.43
CA PRO A 34 -19.74 -13.30 6.26
C PRO A 34 -21.08 -14.01 6.54
N ASP A 35 -21.84 -14.29 5.47
CA ASP A 35 -23.15 -14.97 5.51
C ASP A 35 -24.24 -14.16 6.25
N ASP A 36 -24.30 -12.85 5.95
CA ASP A 36 -25.31 -11.91 6.44
C ASP A 36 -25.36 -11.81 7.98
N ALA A 37 -24.21 -11.89 8.62
CA ALA A 37 -24.07 -11.84 10.07
C ALA A 37 -23.38 -10.56 10.55
N LEU A 38 -23.76 -10.15 11.77
CA LEU A 38 -23.18 -9.02 12.49
C LEU A 38 -22.67 -9.48 13.85
N LEU A 39 -21.53 -8.94 14.28
CA LEU A 39 -21.08 -9.02 15.67
C LEU A 39 -21.56 -7.79 16.40
N ILE A 40 -22.27 -7.96 17.48
CA ILE A 40 -22.85 -6.87 18.27
C ILE A 40 -22.40 -6.89 19.72
N ARG A 41 -22.47 -5.73 20.37
CA ARG A 41 -22.31 -5.58 21.82
C ARG A 41 -23.65 -5.79 22.52
N VAL A 42 -23.65 -6.64 23.55
CA VAL A 42 -24.78 -6.80 24.47
C VAL A 42 -24.32 -6.58 25.90
N PRO A 43 -25.23 -6.17 26.82
CA PRO A 43 -24.88 -6.02 28.22
C PRO A 43 -24.36 -7.32 28.84
N THR A 44 -23.39 -7.20 29.75
CA THR A 44 -22.87 -8.33 30.53
C THR A 44 -23.58 -8.54 31.88
N ASN A 45 -24.30 -7.51 32.35
CA ASN A 45 -25.14 -7.63 33.55
C ASN A 45 -26.26 -8.63 33.29
N PRO A 46 -26.49 -9.65 34.15
CA PRO A 46 -27.44 -10.73 33.92
C PRO A 46 -28.86 -10.27 33.59
N HIS A 47 -29.41 -9.30 34.34
CA HIS A 47 -30.76 -8.80 34.11
C HIS A 47 -30.93 -8.06 32.79
N GLN A 48 -29.93 -7.27 32.42
CA GLN A 48 -29.93 -6.53 31.14
C GLN A 48 -29.68 -7.49 29.98
N LEU A 49 -28.83 -8.48 30.17
CA LEU A 49 -28.56 -9.53 29.18
C LEU A 49 -29.81 -10.35 28.87
N ASP A 50 -30.56 -10.77 29.89
CA ASP A 50 -31.81 -11.52 29.68
C ASP A 50 -32.83 -10.70 28.88
N ALA A 51 -32.92 -9.39 29.15
CA ALA A 51 -33.78 -8.49 28.39
C ALA A 51 -33.31 -8.35 26.94
N ALA A 52 -32.00 -8.17 26.73
CA ALA A 52 -31.39 -8.06 25.39
C ALA A 52 -31.64 -9.37 24.58
N ILE A 53 -31.35 -10.53 25.16
CA ILE A 53 -31.59 -11.82 24.52
C ILE A 53 -33.07 -12.02 24.17
N SER A 54 -33.98 -11.63 25.06
CA SER A 54 -35.41 -11.71 24.79
C SER A 54 -35.84 -10.80 23.64
N SER A 55 -35.29 -9.58 23.57
CA SER A 55 -35.55 -8.65 22.47
C SER A 55 -35.04 -9.21 21.13
N ILE A 56 -33.78 -9.72 21.09
CA ILE A 56 -33.18 -10.33 19.92
C ILE A 56 -33.99 -11.56 19.47
N ALA A 57 -34.37 -12.45 20.40
CA ALA A 57 -35.12 -13.66 20.08
C ALA A 57 -36.54 -13.39 19.55
N SER A 58 -37.11 -12.21 19.84
CA SER A 58 -38.45 -11.83 19.36
C SER A 58 -38.43 -11.07 18.02
N ASN A 59 -37.26 -10.72 17.48
CA ASN A 59 -37.15 -10.06 16.19
C ASN A 59 -37.20 -11.08 15.04
N GLU A 60 -38.24 -10.98 14.20
CA GLU A 60 -38.48 -11.88 13.07
C GLU A 60 -37.43 -11.71 11.95
N GLY A 61 -36.69 -10.60 11.88
CA GLY A 61 -35.59 -10.38 10.98
C GLY A 61 -34.31 -11.14 11.36
N ILE A 62 -34.23 -11.74 12.52
CA ILE A 62 -33.08 -12.50 13.00
C ILE A 62 -33.29 -14.01 12.81
N ARG A 63 -32.53 -14.60 11.87
CA ARG A 63 -32.55 -16.04 11.59
C ARG A 63 -31.86 -16.86 12.66
N TRP A 64 -30.77 -16.37 13.21
CA TRP A 64 -29.95 -17.03 14.20
C TRP A 64 -29.17 -16.05 15.05
N PHE A 65 -28.89 -16.39 16.29
CA PHE A 65 -27.93 -15.67 17.13
C PHE A 65 -27.22 -16.62 18.10
N GLY A 66 -26.01 -16.25 18.49
CA GLY A 66 -25.20 -17.05 19.40
C GLY A 66 -23.97 -16.32 19.91
N SER A 67 -23.37 -16.82 20.99
CA SER A 67 -22.15 -16.28 21.56
C SER A 67 -20.97 -16.52 20.63
N GLN A 68 -20.14 -15.50 20.40
CA GLN A 68 -18.87 -15.68 19.76
C GLN A 68 -17.92 -16.48 20.66
N HIS A 69 -17.38 -17.59 20.14
CA HIS A 69 -16.39 -18.36 20.88
C HIS A 69 -15.06 -17.57 20.96
N PRO A 70 -14.44 -17.39 22.15
CA PRO A 70 -13.19 -16.61 22.28
C PRO A 70 -12.06 -17.08 21.36
N GLY A 71 -11.94 -18.38 21.11
CA GLY A 71 -10.94 -18.92 20.21
C GLY A 71 -11.07 -18.48 18.74
N TRP A 72 -12.23 -17.99 18.32
CA TRP A 72 -12.41 -17.41 16.96
C TRP A 72 -11.81 -16.02 16.82
N ARG A 73 -11.36 -15.43 17.93
CA ARG A 73 -10.65 -14.15 17.96
C ARG A 73 -9.14 -14.31 17.88
N LEU A 74 -8.64 -15.53 17.77
CA LEU A 74 -7.23 -15.84 17.56
C LEU A 74 -6.99 -16.26 16.13
N SER A 75 -6.01 -15.65 15.48
CA SER A 75 -5.55 -16.08 14.17
C SER A 75 -5.02 -17.52 14.23
N PRO A 76 -5.40 -18.40 13.29
CA PRO A 76 -4.86 -19.75 13.21
C PRO A 76 -3.35 -19.79 12.91
N HIS A 77 -2.74 -18.65 12.57
CA HIS A 77 -1.32 -18.51 12.31
C HIS A 77 -0.49 -18.13 13.55
N LEU A 78 -1.14 -17.91 14.70
CA LEU A 78 -0.44 -17.64 15.94
C LEU A 78 0.27 -18.90 16.46
N PRO A 79 1.59 -18.80 16.79
CA PRO A 79 2.28 -19.86 17.48
C PRO A 79 1.59 -20.17 18.84
N THR A 80 1.50 -21.44 19.18
CA THR A 80 0.84 -21.89 20.42
C THR A 80 1.77 -21.85 21.65
N THR A 81 3.05 -21.57 21.47
CA THR A 81 4.05 -21.55 22.52
C THR A 81 5.09 -20.45 22.29
N GLY A 82 5.68 -19.95 23.36
CA GLY A 82 6.76 -18.96 23.34
C GLY A 82 6.29 -17.53 23.48
N THR A 83 7.22 -16.61 23.32
CA THR A 83 7.01 -15.17 23.33
C THR A 83 6.72 -14.69 21.90
N LEU A 84 5.72 -13.86 21.73
CA LEU A 84 5.17 -13.45 20.46
C LEU A 84 5.08 -11.93 20.36
N ASP A 85 5.24 -11.43 19.14
CA ASP A 85 4.82 -10.10 18.77
C ASP A 85 3.46 -10.22 18.06
N VAL A 86 2.47 -9.49 18.53
CA VAL A 86 1.09 -9.61 18.03
C VAL A 86 0.44 -8.25 17.78
N ASN A 87 -0.45 -8.22 16.82
CA ASN A 87 -1.40 -7.14 16.62
C ASN A 87 -2.74 -7.54 17.26
N ILE A 88 -3.29 -6.65 18.07
CA ILE A 88 -4.59 -6.81 18.73
C ILE A 88 -5.52 -5.75 18.17
N ILE A 89 -6.66 -6.16 17.63
CA ILE A 89 -7.69 -5.27 17.12
C ILE A 89 -8.67 -4.98 18.26
N PRO A 90 -8.72 -3.74 18.78
CA PRO A 90 -9.68 -3.34 19.81
C PRO A 90 -11.10 -3.36 19.29
N ALA A 91 -12.08 -3.50 20.16
CA ALA A 91 -13.48 -3.34 19.79
C ALA A 91 -13.75 -1.84 19.47
N PRO A 92 -14.48 -1.54 18.37
CA PRO A 92 -14.61 -0.16 17.86
C PRO A 92 -15.51 0.74 18.73
N ASP A 93 -16.23 0.19 19.68
CA ASP A 93 -17.09 0.91 20.63
C ASP A 93 -16.36 1.36 21.91
N LEU A 94 -15.04 1.06 22.02
CA LEU A 94 -14.23 1.50 23.16
C LEU A 94 -13.96 3.00 23.10
N GLN A 95 -14.01 3.63 24.27
CA GLN A 95 -13.58 5.02 24.43
C GLN A 95 -12.07 5.10 24.72
N ASP A 96 -11.46 6.27 24.53
CA ASP A 96 -10.01 6.47 24.75
C ASP A 96 -9.54 5.97 26.12
N ILE A 97 -10.33 6.17 27.16
CA ILE A 97 -10.01 5.68 28.52
C ILE A 97 -9.96 4.15 28.58
N GLU A 98 -10.83 3.46 27.84
CA GLU A 98 -10.88 2.01 27.79
C GLU A 98 -9.75 1.44 26.95
N ILE A 99 -9.33 2.14 25.90
CA ILE A 99 -8.11 1.82 25.13
C ILE A 99 -6.86 1.89 26.04
N HIS A 100 -6.70 2.96 26.83
CA HIS A 100 -5.62 3.04 27.79
C HIS A 100 -5.67 1.97 28.90
N GLN A 101 -6.86 1.56 29.30
CA GLN A 101 -7.03 0.44 30.24
C GLN A 101 -6.65 -0.89 29.60
N LEU A 102 -6.97 -1.09 28.33
CA LEU A 102 -6.57 -2.27 27.56
C LEU A 102 -5.04 -2.31 27.43
N GLU A 103 -4.39 -1.21 27.03
CA GLU A 103 -2.95 -1.10 26.95
C GLU A 103 -2.28 -1.46 28.30
N SER A 104 -2.78 -0.87 29.39
CA SER A 104 -2.27 -1.16 30.74
C SER A 104 -2.45 -2.64 31.13
N SER A 105 -3.58 -3.23 30.74
CA SER A 105 -3.86 -4.65 31.02
C SER A 105 -2.91 -5.58 30.27
N ILE A 106 -2.56 -5.26 29.04
CA ILE A 106 -1.60 -6.02 28.22
C ILE A 106 -0.18 -5.92 28.84
N TYR A 107 0.23 -4.74 29.31
CA TYR A 107 1.50 -4.61 30.06
C TYR A 107 1.53 -5.46 31.33
N LEU A 108 0.42 -5.53 32.07
CA LEU A 108 0.32 -6.35 33.29
C LEU A 108 0.43 -7.85 33.03
N LEU A 109 0.13 -8.29 31.80
CA LEU A 109 0.33 -9.67 31.34
C LEU A 109 1.77 -9.95 30.89
N GLY A 110 2.68 -8.99 31.05
CA GLY A 110 4.11 -9.18 30.84
C GLY A 110 4.60 -8.89 29.42
N ALA A 111 3.86 -8.17 28.61
CA ALA A 111 4.34 -7.66 27.32
C ALA A 111 5.52 -6.68 27.53
N GLU A 112 6.52 -6.73 26.65
CA GLU A 112 7.70 -5.87 26.72
C GLU A 112 7.40 -4.45 26.26
N ASN A 113 6.67 -4.31 25.15
CA ASN A 113 6.18 -3.04 24.62
C ASN A 113 4.72 -3.16 24.19
N VAL A 114 3.95 -2.10 24.41
CA VAL A 114 2.56 -1.99 23.99
C VAL A 114 2.32 -0.57 23.50
N HIS A 115 1.68 -0.45 22.36
CA HIS A 115 1.19 0.82 21.84
C HIS A 115 -0.19 0.63 21.26
N CYS A 116 -1.18 1.30 21.83
CA CYS A 116 -2.58 1.20 21.43
C CYS A 116 -3.13 2.52 20.91
N ASP A 117 -3.90 2.43 19.83
CA ASP A 117 -4.87 3.45 19.41
C ASP A 117 -6.26 2.81 19.26
N SER A 118 -7.24 3.56 18.75
CA SER A 118 -8.60 3.07 18.57
C SER A 118 -8.76 1.95 17.51
N TRP A 119 -7.73 1.67 16.73
CA TRP A 119 -7.74 0.72 15.62
C TRP A 119 -6.86 -0.49 15.86
N LEU A 120 -5.77 -0.31 16.59
CA LEU A 120 -4.72 -1.31 16.73
C LEU A 120 -3.95 -1.17 18.03
N CYS A 121 -3.70 -2.30 18.71
CA CYS A 121 -2.64 -2.40 19.70
C CYS A 121 -1.49 -3.23 19.09
N GLN A 122 -0.33 -2.63 18.95
CA GLN A 122 0.92 -3.32 18.64
C GLN A 122 1.57 -3.78 19.94
N VAL A 123 1.83 -5.06 20.07
CA VAL A 123 2.31 -5.70 21.29
C VAL A 123 3.54 -6.52 20.99
N GLU A 124 4.64 -6.23 21.66
CA GLU A 124 5.89 -6.98 21.56
C GLU A 124 6.13 -7.78 22.83
N GLY A 125 6.64 -8.97 22.68
CA GLY A 125 7.15 -9.78 23.77
C GLY A 125 6.09 -10.38 24.70
N ILE A 126 4.84 -10.61 24.24
CA ILE A 126 3.81 -11.27 25.06
C ILE A 126 3.92 -12.80 24.99
N HIS A 127 3.72 -13.49 26.11
CA HIS A 127 3.73 -14.94 26.09
C HIS A 127 2.39 -15.51 25.54
N SER A 128 2.47 -16.53 24.70
CA SER A 128 1.32 -17.13 24.00
C SER A 128 0.19 -17.56 24.94
N ASN A 129 0.50 -17.98 26.17
CA ASN A 129 -0.53 -18.39 27.15
C ASN A 129 -1.41 -17.23 27.59
N GLU A 130 -0.91 -16.00 27.58
CA GLU A 130 -1.64 -14.81 28.04
C GLU A 130 -2.70 -14.35 27.01
N LEU A 131 -2.56 -14.79 25.75
CA LEU A 131 -3.52 -14.45 24.70
C LEU A 131 -4.92 -15.03 24.98
N ILE A 132 -5.02 -16.13 25.72
CA ILE A 132 -6.30 -16.74 26.10
C ILE A 132 -7.06 -15.82 27.06
N ASP A 133 -6.37 -15.22 28.01
CA ASP A 133 -7.00 -14.29 28.95
C ASP A 133 -7.45 -12.99 28.25
N LEU A 134 -6.65 -12.51 27.31
CA LEU A 134 -7.00 -11.34 26.49
C LEU A 134 -8.27 -11.54 25.67
N VAL A 135 -8.41 -12.65 24.96
CA VAL A 135 -9.62 -12.89 24.13
C VAL A 135 -10.88 -13.17 24.93
N THR A 136 -10.77 -13.42 26.23
CA THR A 136 -11.94 -13.53 27.11
C THR A 136 -12.46 -12.15 27.53
N SER A 137 -11.70 -11.07 27.34
CA SER A 137 -12.18 -9.72 27.56
C SER A 137 -13.17 -9.29 26.46
N GLY A 138 -14.08 -8.40 26.78
CA GLY A 138 -15.00 -7.79 25.82
C GLY A 138 -14.35 -6.66 24.99
N SER A 139 -13.07 -6.37 25.20
CA SER A 139 -12.39 -5.23 24.61
C SER A 139 -11.67 -5.54 23.30
N ILE A 140 -11.59 -6.81 22.91
CA ILE A 140 -10.78 -7.26 21.77
C ILE A 140 -11.66 -7.97 20.74
N LEU A 141 -11.51 -7.59 19.46
CA LEU A 141 -12.13 -8.28 18.34
C LEU A 141 -11.28 -9.45 17.86
N PHE A 142 -9.97 -9.23 17.65
CA PHE A 142 -9.10 -10.22 17.04
C PHE A 142 -7.65 -10.03 17.47
N ILE A 143 -6.89 -11.13 17.48
CA ILE A 143 -5.43 -11.14 17.70
C ILE A 143 -4.78 -11.93 16.58
N GLU A 144 -3.75 -11.32 15.95
CA GLU A 144 -2.97 -11.91 14.88
C GLU A 144 -1.46 -11.73 15.14
N PRO A 145 -0.61 -12.52 14.49
CA PRO A 145 0.83 -12.25 14.56
C PRO A 145 1.12 -10.83 14.06
N SER A 146 1.98 -10.09 14.75
CA SER A 146 2.49 -8.83 14.23
C SER A 146 3.24 -9.11 12.93
N PRO A 147 2.87 -8.48 11.80
CA PRO A 147 3.60 -8.67 10.58
C PRO A 147 5.01 -8.13 10.76
N LYS A 148 6.01 -8.99 10.62
CA LYS A 148 7.40 -8.52 10.52
C LYS A 148 7.51 -7.75 9.21
N LEU A 149 7.63 -6.43 9.32
CA LEU A 149 7.91 -5.56 8.19
C LEU A 149 9.35 -5.85 7.74
N ILE A 150 9.49 -6.65 6.70
CA ILE A 150 10.78 -6.95 6.09
C ILE A 150 10.91 -6.02 4.89
N LEU A 151 11.96 -5.19 4.87
CA LEU A 151 12.32 -4.36 3.73
C LEU A 151 12.86 -5.25 2.62
N GLU A 152 12.20 -5.32 1.46
CA GLU A 152 12.61 -6.30 0.42
C GLU A 152 12.32 -5.86 -1.03
N ASN A 153 13.26 -5.15 -1.63
CA ASN A 153 13.42 -5.13 -3.09
C ASN A 153 13.99 -6.48 -3.61
N ILE A 154 14.49 -7.31 -2.72
CA ILE A 154 15.13 -8.58 -3.11
C ILE A 154 14.19 -9.49 -3.90
N TYR A 155 12.90 -9.55 -3.55
CA TYR A 155 11.94 -10.37 -4.29
C TYR A 155 11.66 -9.79 -5.68
N ALA A 156 11.52 -8.47 -5.81
CA ALA A 156 11.36 -7.82 -7.09
C ALA A 156 12.57 -8.07 -8.01
N ARG A 157 13.79 -7.95 -7.49
CA ARG A 157 15.02 -8.27 -8.25
C ARG A 157 15.08 -9.74 -8.65
N THR A 158 14.72 -10.66 -7.74
CA THR A 158 14.72 -12.11 -7.99
C THR A 158 13.70 -12.47 -9.07
N VAL A 159 12.47 -11.99 -8.99
CA VAL A 159 11.41 -12.25 -9.99
C VAL A 159 11.77 -11.67 -11.35
N SER A 160 12.37 -10.47 -11.38
CA SER A 160 12.86 -9.84 -12.61
C SER A 160 14.21 -10.40 -13.08
N ASN A 161 14.77 -11.39 -12.38
CA ASN A 161 16.07 -12.02 -12.66
C ASN A 161 17.26 -11.02 -12.67
N ILE A 162 17.13 -9.88 -12.02
CA ILE A 162 18.14 -8.81 -11.99
C ILE A 162 19.40 -9.25 -11.24
N ASP A 163 19.26 -9.97 -10.13
CA ASP A 163 20.42 -10.45 -9.37
C ASP A 163 21.30 -11.38 -10.20
N ASN A 164 20.71 -12.18 -11.11
CA ASN A 164 21.44 -12.99 -12.07
C ASN A 164 22.19 -12.12 -13.11
N VAL A 165 21.53 -11.07 -13.63
CA VAL A 165 22.18 -10.13 -14.56
C VAL A 165 23.34 -9.41 -13.89
N LEU A 166 23.15 -8.94 -12.64
CA LEU A 166 24.20 -8.25 -11.88
C LEU A 166 25.43 -9.13 -11.57
N SER A 167 25.22 -10.44 -11.34
CA SER A 167 26.26 -11.34 -10.88
C SER A 167 26.95 -12.14 -11.98
N ASN A 168 26.24 -12.48 -13.06
CA ASN A 168 26.73 -13.44 -14.06
C ASN A 168 27.27 -12.79 -15.34
N HIS A 169 27.20 -11.46 -15.48
CA HIS A 169 27.86 -10.77 -16.58
C HIS A 169 29.23 -10.24 -16.16
N ASN A 170 30.18 -10.30 -17.09
CA ASN A 170 31.53 -9.75 -16.90
C ASN A 170 31.87 -8.78 -18.05
N PRO A 171 31.92 -7.43 -17.82
CA PRO A 171 31.69 -6.77 -16.53
C PRO A 171 30.24 -6.84 -16.05
N SER A 172 30.02 -6.74 -14.73
CA SER A 172 28.70 -6.73 -14.11
C SER A 172 27.84 -5.57 -14.67
N LEU A 173 26.58 -5.88 -15.05
CA LEU A 173 25.66 -4.91 -15.63
C LEU A 173 24.89 -4.16 -14.53
N THR A 174 25.56 -3.26 -13.83
CA THR A 174 25.01 -2.50 -12.68
C THR A 174 24.45 -1.14 -13.07
N GLY A 175 24.36 -0.81 -14.35
CA GLY A 175 24.01 0.51 -14.86
C GLY A 175 25.16 1.51 -14.87
N GLN A 176 26.40 1.09 -14.59
CA GLN A 176 27.56 1.97 -14.61
C GLN A 176 27.73 2.64 -15.97
N GLY A 177 27.90 3.99 -15.96
CA GLY A 177 28.02 4.80 -17.16
C GLY A 177 26.69 5.16 -17.83
N GLN A 178 25.59 4.61 -17.36
CA GLN A 178 24.25 4.96 -17.84
C GLN A 178 23.71 6.20 -17.13
N VAL A 179 22.89 6.96 -17.84
CA VAL A 179 22.17 8.13 -17.32
C VAL A 179 20.68 7.90 -17.52
N VAL A 180 19.94 7.97 -16.43
CA VAL A 180 18.48 7.80 -16.42
C VAL A 180 17.83 9.12 -16.02
N ALA A 181 16.63 9.41 -16.48
CA ALA A 181 15.80 10.47 -15.98
C ALA A 181 14.61 9.87 -15.19
N VAL A 182 14.27 10.50 -14.08
CA VAL A 182 13.08 10.18 -13.27
C VAL A 182 12.25 11.44 -13.18
N SER A 183 10.94 11.35 -13.43
CA SER A 183 10.00 12.44 -13.21
C SER A 183 8.92 11.98 -12.25
N ASP A 184 8.83 12.67 -11.10
CA ASP A 184 7.96 12.25 -10.01
C ASP A 184 7.67 13.41 -9.03
N SER A 185 7.13 13.12 -7.83
CA SER A 185 6.85 14.11 -6.79
C SER A 185 8.09 14.96 -6.49
N GLY A 186 8.94 14.52 -5.62
CA GLY A 186 10.17 15.16 -5.20
C GLY A 186 11.29 14.16 -4.96
N LEU A 187 12.44 14.63 -4.49
CA LEU A 187 13.60 13.79 -4.20
C LEU A 187 14.28 14.25 -2.90
N ASP A 188 14.42 13.33 -1.95
CA ASP A 188 15.34 13.48 -0.82
C ASP A 188 16.78 13.35 -1.35
N GLN A 189 17.37 14.48 -1.69
CA GLN A 189 18.69 14.54 -2.33
C GLN A 189 19.82 14.11 -1.40
N ASP A 190 19.59 14.20 -0.09
CA ASP A 190 20.57 13.85 0.95
C ASP A 190 20.49 12.36 1.35
N HIS A 191 19.55 11.59 0.79
CA HIS A 191 19.44 10.17 1.08
C HIS A 191 20.72 9.42 0.68
N GLY A 192 21.28 8.66 1.63
CA GLY A 192 22.58 7.98 1.49
C GLY A 192 22.71 7.10 0.25
N ASP A 193 21.61 6.41 -0.13
CA ASP A 193 21.58 5.54 -1.30
C ASP A 193 21.76 6.22 -2.65
N PHE A 194 21.78 7.55 -2.68
CA PHE A 194 21.99 8.34 -3.92
C PHE A 194 23.37 8.99 -4.00
N ASN A 195 24.21 8.85 -2.97
CA ASN A 195 25.49 9.56 -2.87
C ASN A 195 26.31 9.55 -4.16
N GLY A 196 26.62 10.76 -4.66
CA GLY A 196 27.45 10.96 -5.83
C GLY A 196 26.83 10.56 -7.18
N ARG A 197 25.53 10.20 -7.21
CA ARG A 197 24.87 9.69 -8.43
C ARG A 197 23.73 10.58 -8.96
N ILE A 198 23.28 11.56 -8.18
CA ILE A 198 22.38 12.63 -8.66
C ILE A 198 23.21 13.58 -9.49
N ARG A 199 22.90 13.73 -10.80
CA ARG A 199 23.56 14.65 -11.70
C ARG A 199 23.00 16.06 -11.62
N ALA A 200 21.67 16.15 -11.60
CA ALA A 200 20.93 17.38 -11.41
C ALA A 200 19.48 17.10 -11.04
N VAL A 201 18.85 18.04 -10.37
CA VAL A 201 17.42 18.07 -10.10
C VAL A 201 16.82 19.30 -10.77
N TYR A 202 15.74 19.13 -11.50
CA TYR A 202 15.08 20.14 -12.28
C TYR A 202 13.66 20.37 -11.76
N ASN A 203 13.40 21.57 -11.27
CA ASN A 203 12.09 22.01 -10.79
C ASN A 203 11.38 22.99 -11.77
N GLN A 204 12.02 23.33 -12.87
CA GLN A 204 11.45 24.25 -13.88
C GLN A 204 10.20 23.70 -14.60
N TYR A 205 9.95 22.41 -14.51
CA TYR A 205 8.77 21.74 -15.05
C TYR A 205 7.70 21.51 -13.98
N GLY A 206 8.01 21.72 -12.73
CA GLY A 206 7.12 21.55 -11.58
C GLY A 206 6.45 22.86 -11.14
N PRO A 207 5.54 22.76 -10.18
CA PRO A 207 4.69 23.87 -9.75
C PRO A 207 5.38 24.88 -8.82
N ASP A 208 6.53 24.54 -8.26
CA ASP A 208 7.30 25.43 -7.38
C ASP A 208 8.82 25.30 -7.60
N ASN A 209 9.60 25.99 -6.76
CA ASN A 209 11.05 26.01 -6.87
C ASN A 209 11.75 25.03 -5.90
N SER A 210 10.99 24.18 -5.22
CA SER A 210 11.53 23.13 -4.39
C SER A 210 11.71 21.85 -5.20
N ALA A 211 12.63 21.03 -4.78
CA ALA A 211 12.81 19.69 -5.33
C ALA A 211 12.69 18.64 -4.23
N ALA A 212 12.40 19.07 -3.01
CA ALA A 212 12.22 18.18 -1.86
C ALA A 212 10.97 17.30 -2.04
N ASP A 213 10.99 16.12 -1.47
CA ASP A 213 9.87 15.17 -1.49
C ASP A 213 9.05 15.33 -0.20
N MET A 214 8.36 16.47 -0.10
CA MET A 214 7.82 16.97 1.16
C MET A 214 6.51 16.31 1.59
N HIS A 215 5.77 15.71 0.65
CA HIS A 215 4.43 15.22 0.95
C HIS A 215 4.38 13.68 1.07
N SER A 216 4.56 12.97 -0.02
CA SER A 216 4.38 11.51 -0.04
C SER A 216 5.67 10.70 0.04
N GLY A 217 6.80 11.27 -0.33
CA GLY A 217 8.05 10.52 -0.46
C GLY A 217 8.07 9.59 -1.68
N HIS A 218 7.11 9.74 -2.62
CA HIS A 218 6.93 8.81 -3.73
C HIS A 218 8.12 8.83 -4.70
N GLY A 219 8.59 10.00 -5.10
CA GLY A 219 9.69 10.13 -6.05
C GLY A 219 11.01 9.61 -5.49
N THR A 220 11.27 9.80 -4.19
CA THR A 220 12.41 9.19 -3.50
C THR A 220 12.33 7.68 -3.52
N HIS A 221 11.16 7.11 -3.20
CA HIS A 221 10.91 5.67 -3.22
C HIS A 221 11.11 5.07 -4.62
N VAL A 222 10.53 5.68 -5.65
CA VAL A 222 10.66 5.26 -7.05
C VAL A 222 12.11 5.34 -7.52
N SER A 223 12.79 6.46 -7.22
CA SER A 223 14.20 6.64 -7.58
C SER A 223 15.11 5.58 -6.95
N ALA A 224 14.91 5.24 -5.68
CA ALA A 224 15.72 4.22 -5.02
C ALA A 224 15.37 2.80 -5.46
N THR A 225 14.11 2.52 -5.79
CA THR A 225 13.74 1.23 -6.42
C THR A 225 14.50 0.99 -7.72
N LEU A 226 14.72 2.05 -8.50
CA LEU A 226 15.52 1.97 -9.72
C LEU A 226 17.03 2.04 -9.44
N LEU A 227 17.49 2.96 -8.62
CA LEU A 227 18.86 3.47 -8.57
C LEU A 227 19.53 3.36 -7.19
N GLY A 228 18.83 3.01 -6.12
CA GLY A 228 19.39 2.89 -4.76
C GLY A 228 20.57 1.93 -4.73
N ASP A 229 21.69 2.33 -4.11
CA ASP A 229 22.88 1.46 -4.04
C ASP A 229 22.80 0.42 -2.91
N GLY A 230 21.81 0.58 -2.00
CA GLY A 230 21.61 -0.30 -0.86
C GLY A 230 22.63 -0.09 0.25
N SER A 231 23.23 1.09 0.34
CA SER A 231 24.18 1.42 1.42
C SER A 231 23.51 1.48 2.78
N GLY A 232 22.23 1.87 2.84
CA GLY A 232 21.42 1.82 4.03
C GLY A 232 20.93 0.40 4.36
N ASP A 233 20.42 -0.29 3.33
CA ASP A 233 19.96 -1.68 3.42
C ASP A 233 20.16 -2.39 2.07
N SER A 234 21.04 -3.38 2.04
CA SER A 234 21.36 -4.13 0.82
C SER A 234 20.17 -4.93 0.27
N SER A 235 19.17 -5.24 1.08
CA SER A 235 17.94 -5.92 0.65
C SER A 235 17.02 -4.98 -0.13
N ALA A 236 17.06 -3.67 0.14
CA ALA A 236 16.33 -2.63 -0.56
C ALA A 236 17.07 -2.06 -1.79
N ARG A 237 18.23 -2.60 -2.14
CA ARG A 237 19.03 -2.15 -3.28
C ARG A 237 18.23 -2.13 -4.58
N GLY A 238 18.40 -1.07 -5.37
CA GLY A 238 17.72 -0.86 -6.64
C GLY A 238 18.22 -1.76 -7.79
N MET A 239 17.59 -1.61 -8.95
CA MET A 239 17.83 -2.45 -10.12
C MET A 239 19.11 -2.06 -10.88
N ALA A 240 19.46 -0.76 -10.89
CA ALA A 240 20.64 -0.21 -11.55
C ALA A 240 21.50 0.65 -10.59
N PRO A 241 22.12 0.02 -9.57
CA PRO A 241 22.69 0.74 -8.41
C PRO A 241 23.90 1.60 -8.73
N ASN A 242 24.52 1.48 -9.92
CA ASN A 242 25.67 2.28 -10.35
C ASN A 242 25.33 3.26 -11.48
N ALA A 243 24.07 3.36 -11.90
CA ALA A 243 23.65 4.39 -12.83
C ALA A 243 23.60 5.77 -12.16
N THR A 244 23.76 6.82 -12.95
CA THR A 244 23.54 8.20 -12.54
C THR A 244 22.21 8.70 -13.08
N PHE A 245 21.65 9.75 -12.47
CA PHE A 245 20.35 10.20 -12.89
C PHE A 245 20.11 11.70 -12.79
N HIS A 246 19.13 12.15 -13.55
CA HIS A 246 18.47 13.44 -13.45
C HIS A 246 17.08 13.25 -12.87
N PHE A 247 16.65 14.17 -12.02
CA PHE A 247 15.32 14.16 -11.45
C PHE A 247 14.53 15.39 -11.92
N TYR A 248 13.25 15.19 -12.24
CA TYR A 248 12.30 16.23 -12.63
C TYR A 248 11.17 16.25 -11.62
N GLN A 249 11.15 17.29 -10.80
CA GLN A 249 10.18 17.47 -9.72
C GLN A 249 8.85 17.98 -10.29
N LEU A 250 7.74 17.41 -9.78
CA LEU A 250 6.37 17.76 -10.19
C LEU A 250 5.44 18.02 -9.00
N GLU A 251 5.87 17.87 -7.75
CA GLU A 251 5.05 18.08 -6.57
C GLU A 251 4.92 19.55 -6.22
N TYR A 252 3.76 19.95 -5.77
CA TYR A 252 3.57 21.23 -5.09
C TYR A 252 3.67 20.98 -3.58
N ASP A 253 4.73 21.44 -2.97
CA ASP A 253 5.10 21.15 -1.57
C ASP A 253 3.99 21.42 -0.56
N GLN A 254 3.11 22.40 -0.83
CA GLN A 254 2.05 22.77 0.12
C GLN A 254 0.89 21.76 0.15
N THR A 255 0.64 21.04 -0.93
CA THR A 255 -0.57 20.20 -1.06
C THR A 255 -0.29 18.76 -1.49
N GLY A 256 0.94 18.45 -1.93
CA GLY A 256 1.27 17.15 -2.53
C GLY A 256 0.68 16.93 -3.93
N ALA A 257 0.00 17.93 -4.49
CA ALA A 257 -0.57 17.83 -5.82
C ALA A 257 0.54 17.80 -6.86
N LEU A 258 0.41 16.92 -7.85
CA LEU A 258 1.33 16.88 -8.99
C LEU A 258 0.84 17.83 -10.08
N ALA A 259 1.74 18.64 -10.59
CA ALA A 259 1.50 19.50 -11.74
C ALA A 259 2.75 19.60 -12.61
N ARG A 260 2.54 19.77 -13.91
CA ARG A 260 3.63 19.95 -14.86
C ARG A 260 3.39 21.20 -15.70
N TYR A 261 4.43 22.00 -15.85
CA TYR A 261 4.45 23.13 -16.76
C TYR A 261 5.21 22.79 -18.06
N GLY A 262 4.73 23.31 -19.18
CA GLY A 262 5.28 22.99 -20.50
C GLY A 262 4.81 21.64 -21.06
N SER A 263 5.33 21.25 -22.20
CA SER A 263 4.99 20.00 -22.88
C SER A 263 5.84 18.82 -22.40
N LEU A 264 5.30 17.60 -22.49
CA LEU A 264 6.11 16.39 -22.30
C LEU A 264 7.25 16.30 -23.32
N PHE A 265 6.99 16.74 -24.54
CA PHE A 265 8.01 16.78 -25.58
C PHE A 265 9.26 17.59 -25.14
N ASP A 266 9.04 18.78 -24.57
CA ASP A 266 10.16 19.63 -24.10
C ASP A 266 10.88 19.03 -22.90
N MET A 267 10.17 18.43 -21.97
CA MET A 267 10.77 17.75 -20.81
C MET A 267 11.64 16.56 -21.25
N PHE A 268 11.14 15.71 -22.14
CA PHE A 268 11.89 14.56 -22.66
C PHE A 268 13.07 14.99 -23.54
N ARG A 269 12.89 16.01 -24.37
CA ARG A 269 13.97 16.60 -25.16
C ARG A 269 15.09 17.16 -24.27
N HIS A 270 14.72 17.82 -23.17
CA HIS A 270 15.69 18.29 -22.18
C HIS A 270 16.45 17.11 -21.55
N SER A 271 15.75 16.05 -21.15
CA SER A 271 16.38 14.82 -20.62
C SER A 271 17.36 14.22 -21.62
N TRP A 272 16.98 14.14 -22.89
CA TRP A 272 17.82 13.64 -23.97
C TRP A 272 19.08 14.50 -24.15
N GLN A 273 18.94 15.83 -24.11
CA GLN A 273 20.05 16.79 -24.18
C GLN A 273 21.03 16.67 -22.99
N GLN A 274 20.51 16.21 -21.83
CA GLN A 274 21.33 15.94 -20.65
C GLN A 274 21.92 14.52 -20.67
N ASN A 275 21.94 13.85 -21.81
CA ASN A 275 22.46 12.50 -22.03
C ASN A 275 21.69 11.37 -21.38
N ALA A 276 20.50 11.58 -20.87
CA ALA A 276 19.61 10.46 -20.55
C ALA A 276 19.15 9.76 -21.84
N ARG A 277 18.90 8.45 -21.75
CA ARG A 277 18.34 7.66 -22.85
C ARG A 277 17.14 6.83 -22.39
N ILE A 278 16.81 6.94 -21.13
CA ILE A 278 15.65 6.31 -20.50
C ILE A 278 15.04 7.33 -19.56
N GLN A 279 13.73 7.50 -19.59
CA GLN A 279 13.00 8.24 -18.57
C GLN A 279 11.80 7.45 -18.06
N THR A 280 11.70 7.34 -16.73
CA THR A 280 10.55 6.73 -16.06
C THR A 280 9.65 7.79 -15.44
N ASN A 281 8.34 7.55 -15.53
CA ASN A 281 7.29 8.46 -15.11
C ASN A 281 6.21 7.63 -14.37
N SER A 282 6.17 7.73 -13.05
CA SER A 282 5.23 6.94 -12.21
C SER A 282 4.02 7.79 -11.82
N TRP A 283 3.43 8.47 -12.78
CA TRP A 283 2.25 9.33 -12.64
C TRP A 283 1.37 9.29 -13.89
N GLY A 284 0.14 9.78 -13.80
CA GLY A 284 -0.80 9.83 -14.91
C GLY A 284 -1.98 10.75 -14.61
N SER A 285 -2.90 10.86 -15.57
CA SER A 285 -4.11 11.69 -15.45
C SER A 285 -5.27 10.85 -14.90
N GLU A 286 -5.82 11.27 -13.78
CA GLU A 286 -6.99 10.64 -13.18
C GLU A 286 -8.23 10.80 -14.06
N ASN A 287 -9.17 9.87 -13.96
CA ASN A 287 -10.50 9.90 -14.61
C ASN A 287 -10.52 10.01 -16.14
N LEU A 288 -9.39 9.73 -16.81
CA LEU A 288 -9.28 9.75 -18.27
C LEU A 288 -8.94 8.37 -18.85
N GLY A 289 -9.31 7.31 -18.18
CA GLY A 289 -8.96 5.94 -18.56
C GLY A 289 -9.18 5.63 -20.03
N GLY A 290 -8.16 5.05 -20.66
CA GLY A 290 -8.15 4.66 -22.07
C GLY A 290 -8.00 5.79 -23.08
N GLN A 291 -8.16 7.07 -22.70
CA GLN A 291 -8.17 8.18 -23.63
C GLN A 291 -6.76 8.55 -24.13
N TYR A 292 -6.67 8.89 -25.41
CA TYR A 292 -5.46 9.45 -26.02
C TYR A 292 -5.54 10.97 -26.01
N ASN A 293 -4.82 11.62 -25.09
CA ASN A 293 -4.85 13.07 -24.89
C ASN A 293 -3.63 13.79 -25.47
N SER A 294 -3.53 15.11 -25.25
CA SER A 294 -2.40 15.93 -25.70
C SER A 294 -1.05 15.46 -25.17
N ASP A 295 -0.99 14.94 -23.95
CA ASP A 295 0.23 14.40 -23.37
C ASP A 295 0.65 13.09 -24.02
N SER A 296 -0.30 12.20 -24.32
CA SER A 296 -0.04 10.98 -25.10
C SER A 296 0.51 11.32 -26.49
N ARG A 297 -0.08 12.31 -27.15
CA ARG A 297 0.41 12.82 -28.44
C ARG A 297 1.81 13.43 -28.34
N SER A 298 2.06 14.20 -27.28
CA SER A 298 3.35 14.83 -27.03
C SER A 298 4.45 13.79 -26.82
N ALA A 299 4.17 12.74 -26.07
CA ALA A 299 5.08 11.61 -25.86
C ALA A 299 5.38 10.86 -27.17
N ASP A 300 4.34 10.58 -27.98
CA ASP A 300 4.51 9.93 -29.28
C ASP A 300 5.34 10.77 -30.26
N SER A 301 5.07 12.08 -30.32
CA SER A 301 5.84 13.00 -31.18
C SER A 301 7.31 13.08 -30.79
N PHE A 302 7.60 13.01 -29.49
CA PHE A 302 8.98 12.96 -29.03
C PHE A 302 9.66 11.63 -29.41
N SER A 303 8.99 10.51 -29.14
CA SER A 303 9.56 9.18 -29.43
C SER A 303 9.80 8.93 -30.92
N ASP A 304 8.98 9.53 -31.78
CA ASP A 304 9.16 9.50 -33.23
C ASP A 304 10.45 10.26 -33.68
N GLN A 305 10.74 11.39 -33.04
CA GLN A 305 11.92 12.19 -33.38
C GLN A 305 13.22 11.70 -32.73
N TYR A 306 13.13 11.11 -31.55
CA TYR A 306 14.26 10.68 -30.72
C TYR A 306 14.22 9.17 -30.47
N GLY A 307 14.39 8.40 -31.55
CA GLY A 307 14.26 6.94 -31.54
C GLY A 307 15.30 6.19 -30.68
N ASP A 308 16.32 6.89 -30.17
CA ASP A 308 17.31 6.38 -29.22
C ASP A 308 16.98 6.66 -27.75
N PHE A 309 15.72 7.07 -27.45
CA PHE A 309 15.25 7.37 -26.10
C PHE A 309 14.02 6.55 -25.74
N LEU A 310 14.06 5.84 -24.62
CA LEU A 310 12.95 5.05 -24.12
C LEU A 310 12.16 5.80 -23.04
N VAL A 311 10.87 6.01 -23.28
CA VAL A 311 9.94 6.59 -22.32
C VAL A 311 9.11 5.48 -21.70
N LEU A 312 9.09 5.43 -20.35
CA LEU A 312 8.27 4.49 -19.57
C LEU A 312 7.21 5.25 -18.78
N PHE A 313 5.99 4.70 -18.74
CA PHE A 313 4.91 5.20 -17.90
C PHE A 313 4.26 4.06 -17.11
N ALA A 314 3.84 4.37 -15.87
CA ALA A 314 2.96 3.49 -15.12
C ALA A 314 1.58 3.41 -15.81
N ALA A 315 0.97 2.22 -15.81
CA ALA A 315 -0.34 2.00 -16.41
C ALA A 315 -1.48 2.75 -15.70
N GLY A 316 -1.30 3.04 -14.41
CA GLY A 316 -2.29 3.62 -13.51
C GLY A 316 -2.79 2.63 -12.45
N ASN A 317 -3.62 3.12 -11.52
CA ASN A 317 -4.10 2.38 -10.35
C ASN A 317 -5.63 2.16 -10.33
N GLU A 318 -6.29 2.29 -11.50
CA GLU A 318 -7.75 2.26 -11.64
C GLU A 318 -8.30 0.89 -12.07
N GLY A 319 -7.49 -0.17 -12.00
CA GLY A 319 -7.85 -1.51 -12.48
C GLY A 319 -9.09 -2.10 -11.81
N ALA A 320 -9.39 -1.75 -10.56
CA ALA A 320 -10.60 -2.15 -9.86
C ALA A 320 -11.88 -1.66 -10.55
N SER A 321 -11.81 -0.59 -11.33
CA SER A 321 -12.92 -0.06 -12.14
C SER A 321 -13.18 -0.85 -13.44
N GLY A 322 -12.37 -1.87 -13.74
CA GLY A 322 -12.53 -2.76 -14.88
C GLY A 322 -11.62 -2.42 -16.06
N SER A 323 -12.05 -2.80 -17.27
CA SER A 323 -11.29 -2.59 -18.50
C SER A 323 -11.32 -1.13 -18.98
N GLY A 324 -10.31 -0.74 -19.77
CA GLY A 324 -10.21 0.61 -20.33
C GLY A 324 -9.71 1.66 -19.34
N THR A 325 -8.97 1.25 -18.32
CA THR A 325 -8.53 2.11 -17.20
C THR A 325 -7.08 2.60 -17.33
N ILE A 326 -6.41 2.33 -18.46
CA ILE A 326 -5.04 2.84 -18.71
C ILE A 326 -5.04 4.36 -18.64
N SER A 327 -4.23 4.92 -17.75
CA SER A 327 -4.18 6.36 -17.47
C SER A 327 -3.25 7.08 -18.48
N PRO A 328 -3.71 8.12 -19.22
CA PRO A 328 -2.79 8.92 -20.03
C PRO A 328 -1.70 9.57 -19.14
N PRO A 329 -0.47 9.75 -19.63
CA PRO A 329 0.06 9.57 -21.01
C PRO A 329 0.41 8.13 -21.40
N SER A 330 0.21 7.12 -20.53
CA SER A 330 0.56 5.73 -20.83
C SER A 330 -0.28 5.11 -21.98
N THR A 331 -1.33 5.78 -22.42
CA THR A 331 -2.08 5.44 -23.63
C THR A 331 -1.34 5.81 -24.93
N ALA A 332 -0.20 6.49 -24.87
CA ALA A 332 0.66 6.77 -26.03
C ALA A 332 1.12 5.46 -26.72
N LYS A 333 1.39 5.54 -28.03
CA LYS A 333 1.72 4.37 -28.86
C LYS A 333 3.17 3.93 -28.70
N ASN A 334 4.05 4.92 -28.56
CA ASN A 334 5.50 4.74 -28.61
C ASN A 334 6.17 4.76 -27.21
N VAL A 335 5.37 4.75 -26.14
CA VAL A 335 5.87 4.60 -24.77
C VAL A 335 5.73 3.17 -24.29
N LEU A 336 6.60 2.74 -23.41
CA LEU A 336 6.48 1.45 -22.73
C LEU A 336 5.61 1.63 -21.48
N THR A 337 4.41 1.05 -21.51
CA THR A 337 3.44 1.11 -20.41
C THR A 337 3.58 -0.09 -19.52
N ILE A 338 3.81 0.14 -18.23
CA ILE A 338 4.11 -0.90 -17.26
C ILE A 338 2.97 -1.02 -16.25
N GLY A 339 2.32 -2.18 -16.22
CA GLY A 339 1.39 -2.58 -15.17
C GLY A 339 2.10 -3.20 -13.97
N ALA A 340 1.37 -3.37 -12.87
CA ALA A 340 1.91 -4.01 -11.68
C ALA A 340 1.71 -5.53 -11.69
N SER A 341 2.65 -6.24 -11.08
CA SER A 341 2.52 -7.66 -10.69
C SER A 341 2.96 -7.86 -9.24
N THR A 342 2.59 -9.00 -8.67
CA THR A 342 3.05 -9.42 -7.34
C THR A 342 4.52 -9.85 -7.40
N SER A 343 5.25 -9.61 -6.31
CA SER A 343 6.66 -9.98 -6.17
C SER A 343 6.88 -11.43 -5.68
N GLY A 344 5.83 -12.12 -5.23
CA GLY A 344 5.94 -13.47 -4.65
C GLY A 344 6.63 -13.51 -3.30
N ARG A 345 6.57 -12.41 -2.55
CA ARG A 345 7.04 -12.34 -1.17
C ARG A 345 6.36 -13.41 -0.31
N PRO A 346 7.05 -14.10 0.63
CA PRO A 346 6.43 -15.04 1.55
C PRO A 346 5.25 -14.43 2.31
N GLY A 347 4.14 -15.15 2.37
CA GLY A 347 2.90 -14.67 2.98
C GLY A 347 2.02 -13.79 2.08
N THR A 348 2.41 -13.62 0.81
CA THR A 348 1.63 -12.85 -0.19
C THR A 348 1.23 -13.74 -1.37
N ALA A 349 0.53 -13.15 -2.36
CA ALA A 349 0.18 -13.85 -3.58
C ALA A 349 1.44 -14.31 -4.37
N ALA A 350 1.31 -15.41 -5.10
CA ALA A 350 2.39 -15.94 -5.95
C ALA A 350 2.92 -14.88 -6.92
N ALA A 351 4.20 -14.95 -7.25
CA ALA A 351 4.84 -14.01 -8.17
C ALA A 351 4.14 -13.95 -9.54
N GLY A 352 4.08 -12.77 -10.14
CA GLY A 352 3.57 -12.56 -11.50
C GLY A 352 2.06 -12.48 -11.64
N GLN A 353 1.30 -12.46 -10.53
CA GLN A 353 -0.13 -12.18 -10.59
C GLN A 353 -0.38 -10.68 -10.73
N VAL A 354 -1.36 -10.28 -11.54
CA VAL A 354 -1.74 -8.87 -11.70
C VAL A 354 -2.69 -8.50 -10.56
N PRO A 355 -2.33 -7.51 -9.71
CA PRO A 355 -3.20 -7.06 -8.63
C PRO A 355 -4.40 -6.29 -9.18
N THR A 356 -5.49 -6.27 -8.44
CA THR A 356 -6.76 -5.65 -8.87
C THR A 356 -6.64 -4.15 -9.16
N PHE A 357 -5.72 -3.45 -8.49
CA PHE A 357 -5.54 -2.02 -8.72
C PHE A 357 -4.84 -1.69 -10.04
N SER A 358 -4.00 -2.60 -10.59
CA SER A 358 -3.24 -2.31 -11.82
C SER A 358 -4.18 -2.06 -12.99
N SER A 359 -4.10 -0.86 -13.58
CA SER A 359 -4.93 -0.48 -14.71
C SER A 359 -4.77 -1.43 -15.89
N ILE A 360 -5.88 -1.70 -16.59
CA ILE A 360 -5.97 -2.65 -17.71
C ILE A 360 -6.62 -2.00 -18.94
N GLY A 361 -6.14 -2.40 -20.10
CA GLY A 361 -6.68 -1.97 -21.38
C GLY A 361 -8.04 -2.60 -21.73
N PRO A 362 -8.45 -2.46 -22.98
CA PRO A 362 -7.77 -1.74 -24.06
C PRO A 362 -7.82 -0.22 -23.91
N THR A 363 -7.03 0.51 -24.71
CA THR A 363 -7.23 1.95 -24.90
C THR A 363 -8.56 2.22 -25.62
N SER A 364 -9.06 3.44 -25.60
CA SER A 364 -10.34 3.81 -26.23
C SER A 364 -10.37 3.54 -27.73
N ASP A 365 -9.22 3.49 -28.40
CA ASP A 365 -9.06 3.13 -29.82
C ASP A 365 -8.74 1.64 -30.02
N GLY A 366 -8.86 0.81 -28.98
CA GLY A 366 -8.77 -0.65 -29.05
C GLY A 366 -7.37 -1.24 -28.98
N ARG A 367 -6.31 -0.45 -28.72
CA ARG A 367 -4.95 -0.98 -28.58
C ARG A 367 -4.76 -1.72 -27.25
N ILE A 368 -3.94 -2.76 -27.29
CA ILE A 368 -3.54 -3.51 -26.08
C ILE A 368 -2.56 -2.67 -25.28
N LYS A 369 -2.85 -2.47 -24.00
CA LYS A 369 -2.01 -1.92 -22.96
C LYS A 369 -2.39 -2.59 -21.62
N PRO A 370 -1.50 -2.67 -20.62
CA PRO A 370 -0.09 -2.29 -20.67
C PRO A 370 0.72 -3.20 -21.59
N ASP A 371 1.95 -2.79 -21.93
CA ASP A 371 2.87 -3.59 -22.76
C ASP A 371 3.51 -4.73 -21.96
N LEU A 372 3.84 -4.45 -20.69
CA LEU A 372 4.48 -5.37 -19.75
C LEU A 372 3.88 -5.20 -18.35
N VAL A 373 4.17 -6.15 -17.46
CA VAL A 373 4.00 -6.03 -16.02
C VAL A 373 5.34 -6.21 -15.31
N SER A 374 5.51 -5.54 -14.18
CA SER A 374 6.69 -5.63 -13.33
C SER A 374 6.26 -5.72 -11.86
N PRO A 375 7.06 -6.33 -10.98
CA PRO A 375 6.76 -6.33 -9.56
C PRO A 375 6.52 -4.91 -9.04
N GLY A 376 5.30 -4.65 -8.54
CA GLY A 376 4.85 -3.35 -8.05
C GLY A 376 4.01 -3.45 -6.78
N VAL A 377 3.93 -4.65 -6.17
CA VAL A 377 3.22 -4.89 -4.92
C VAL A 377 4.22 -5.15 -3.81
N GLN A 378 4.07 -4.42 -2.71
CA GLN A 378 4.92 -4.55 -1.51
C GLN A 378 6.42 -4.37 -1.83
N ILE A 379 6.72 -3.34 -2.59
CA ILE A 379 8.10 -2.94 -2.91
C ILE A 379 8.62 -2.05 -1.79
N CYS A 380 9.74 -2.43 -1.19
CA CYS A 380 10.46 -1.61 -0.22
C CYS A 380 11.61 -0.86 -0.87
N SER A 381 11.76 0.39 -0.50
CA SER A 381 12.76 1.29 -1.06
C SER A 381 13.09 2.42 -0.08
N ALA A 382 13.89 3.39 -0.49
CA ALA A 382 14.22 4.55 0.32
C ALA A 382 12.97 5.34 0.74
N ARG A 383 13.01 5.86 1.95
CA ARG A 383 12.01 6.74 2.51
C ARG A 383 12.56 8.16 2.56
N ALA A 384 11.82 9.13 2.03
CA ALA A 384 12.16 10.54 2.20
C ALA A 384 12.01 10.95 3.67
N GLN A 385 13.07 11.54 4.24
CA GLN A 385 13.09 11.91 5.66
C GLN A 385 12.16 13.09 5.97
N GLU A 386 11.93 13.96 4.99
CA GLU A 386 11.14 15.19 5.14
C GLU A 386 9.67 15.01 4.77
N ALA A 387 9.26 13.85 4.26
CA ALA A 387 7.90 13.63 3.80
C ALA A 387 6.90 13.66 4.96
N GLN A 388 5.87 14.48 4.83
CA GLN A 388 4.80 14.65 5.82
C GLN A 388 3.93 13.37 5.95
N TYR A 389 3.67 12.71 4.82
CA TYR A 389 2.93 11.45 4.75
C TYR A 389 3.79 10.42 4.02
N PRO A 390 4.89 9.96 4.65
CA PRO A 390 5.79 9.05 3.96
C PRO A 390 5.02 7.81 3.52
N MET A 391 5.24 7.40 2.27
CA MET A 391 4.73 6.12 1.81
C MET A 391 5.15 5.06 2.81
N GLY A 392 4.16 4.43 3.42
CA GLY A 392 4.41 3.26 4.24
C GLY A 392 5.12 2.21 3.39
N SER A 393 5.78 1.28 4.04
CA SER A 393 6.34 0.09 3.39
C SER A 393 5.19 -0.74 2.82
N SER A 394 4.62 -0.28 1.74
CA SER A 394 3.59 -1.02 1.02
C SER A 394 4.21 -2.06 0.09
#